data_5aeee328d6ac90802cd2578415f25c55
#
_entry.id   5aeee328d6ac90802cd2578415f25c55
#
_cell.length_a   1.000
_cell.length_b   1.000
_cell.length_c   1.000
_cell.angle_alpha   90.00
_cell.angle_beta   90.00
_cell.angle_gamma   90.00
#
_symmetry.space_group_name_H-M   'P 1'
#
loop_
_entity.id
_entity.type
_entity.pdbx_description
1 polymer ?
#
loop_
_entity_poly.entity_id
_entity_poly.type
_entity_poly.pdbx_seq_one_letter_code
_entity_poly.pdbx_strand_id
1 'polypeptide(L)'
;MKPPHTRRPLTRRSFLKTSSVFGALTIIPSYVALGNQSTTGLAPSEKVRLAIIGVGNQGNRDRKSLLSSGLCDVVALCDIDMDGAHTHEARYVHRLTNKPPVMKDGEKIPEQSHIQARAYTDFRKMFDDLADDIDAVLIATPDHSHFAATMLAMSLGKHVFVEKPLAHTFAQCERLMDLAARSGVVTQMGNQGHSGPNYFQFKAWSEAGIIKDITRITAHMNIKRRWHGWGASASSYPSEPISDNIQWEQWHDVVATDRPFSNKLHPQQWRSWYEFGSGCFGDWAPHILDTCHRFLQLGLPERIVTLDRGGINPYDLVYPESSTIRFDFPARGPDLPACEVTWYDGLNNEPTLAASYTKDGKDELLKSPGKELYSKDLAFKGGHHGQPLQIIPRAKFLDMRASLPRFPQKNSSHYANFLLACKGEESPRSPFSVSGTLTQVMTLGMLAQRFGGQIEFDRHNKRITNNPAANVLLDPAPRKGWESYYKL
;
A
#
# COMPACT_ATOMS: atom_id res chain seq x y z
N MET A 1 -22.99 -28.53 51.48
CA MET A 1 -21.75 -27.75 51.44
C MET A 1 -21.43 -27.39 50.01
N LYS A 2 -21.51 -26.12 49.66
CA LYS A 2 -21.09 -25.62 48.32
C LYS A 2 -19.60 -25.23 48.39
N PRO A 3 -18.77 -25.54 47.33
CA PRO A 3 -17.38 -25.12 47.34
C PRO A 3 -17.21 -23.63 47.06
N PRO A 4 -16.10 -23.01 47.49
CA PRO A 4 -15.89 -21.56 47.41
C PRO A 4 -15.57 -21.10 45.98
N HIS A 5 -16.20 -20.00 45.60
CA HIS A 5 -15.92 -19.29 44.36
C HIS A 5 -14.51 -18.69 44.36
N THR A 6 -13.64 -19.18 43.52
CA THR A 6 -12.36 -18.53 43.20
C THR A 6 -12.61 -17.30 42.31
N ARG A 7 -12.33 -16.13 42.84
CA ARG A 7 -12.35 -14.85 42.08
C ARG A 7 -11.17 -14.86 41.10
N ARG A 8 -11.45 -14.80 39.79
CA ARG A 8 -10.43 -14.50 38.78
C ARG A 8 -9.98 -13.04 38.93
N PRO A 9 -8.69 -12.71 38.81
CA PRO A 9 -8.22 -11.34 38.80
C PRO A 9 -8.79 -10.58 37.62
N LEU A 10 -9.33 -9.37 37.88
CA LEU A 10 -9.83 -8.46 36.85
C LEU A 10 -8.65 -7.92 36.04
N THR A 11 -8.66 -8.13 34.72
CA THR A 11 -7.70 -7.52 33.82
C THR A 11 -8.01 -6.02 33.62
N ARG A 12 -7.01 -5.21 33.30
CA ARG A 12 -7.16 -3.76 33.02
C ARG A 12 -8.31 -3.46 32.03
N ARG A 13 -8.55 -4.35 31.10
CA ARG A 13 -9.61 -4.24 30.09
C ARG A 13 -11.03 -4.40 30.66
N SER A 14 -11.22 -5.19 31.70
CA SER A 14 -12.51 -5.35 32.37
C SER A 14 -12.83 -4.17 33.31
N PHE A 15 -11.80 -3.54 33.88
CA PHE A 15 -11.96 -2.33 34.71
C PHE A 15 -12.48 -1.13 33.88
N LEU A 16 -11.97 -0.94 32.67
CA LEU A 16 -12.42 0.15 31.77
C LEU A 16 -13.85 -0.03 31.23
N LYS A 17 -14.36 -1.25 31.16
CA LYS A 17 -15.74 -1.51 30.72
C LYS A 17 -16.78 -1.27 31.84
N THR A 18 -16.40 -1.29 33.10
CA THR A 18 -17.30 -1.11 34.23
C THR A 18 -17.39 0.35 34.72
N SER A 19 -16.47 1.23 34.24
CA SER A 19 -16.41 2.63 34.63
C SER A 19 -17.28 3.59 33.81
N SER A 20 -18.06 3.10 32.86
CA SER A 20 -18.84 3.94 31.93
C SER A 20 -20.19 4.42 32.45
N VAL A 21 -20.47 4.33 33.78
CA VAL A 21 -21.77 4.74 34.38
C VAL A 21 -21.67 5.95 35.30
N PHE A 22 -20.48 6.45 35.61
CA PHE A 22 -20.36 7.64 36.48
C PHE A 22 -19.34 8.65 35.94
N GLY A 23 -19.86 9.82 35.55
CA GLY A 23 -19.16 11.10 35.45
C GLY A 23 -18.04 11.20 34.41
N ALA A 24 -18.09 12.20 33.58
CA ALA A 24 -17.03 12.59 32.69
C ALA A 24 -15.68 12.77 33.44
N LEU A 25 -14.89 11.70 33.53
CA LEU A 25 -13.47 11.82 33.83
C LEU A 25 -12.79 12.29 32.56
N THR A 26 -12.43 13.56 32.51
CA THR A 26 -11.51 14.08 31.51
C THR A 26 -10.16 13.42 31.78
N ILE A 27 -9.83 12.37 31.03
CA ILE A 27 -8.47 11.81 31.02
C ILE A 27 -7.61 12.85 30.30
N ILE A 28 -6.97 13.73 31.08
CA ILE A 28 -5.92 14.60 30.54
C ILE A 28 -4.74 13.68 30.23
N PRO A 29 -4.26 13.59 28.98
CA PRO A 29 -3.07 12.83 28.67
C PRO A 29 -1.90 13.25 29.55
N SER A 30 -1.11 12.30 30.02
CA SER A 30 -0.03 12.53 31.00
C SER A 30 0.98 13.63 30.60
N TYR A 31 1.13 13.90 29.30
CA TYR A 31 2.00 14.98 28.80
C TYR A 31 1.44 16.39 29.01
N VAL A 32 0.16 16.55 29.33
CA VAL A 32 -0.46 17.87 29.65
C VAL A 32 -0.35 18.20 31.14
N ALA A 33 -0.19 17.17 31.96
CA ALA A 33 -0.15 17.34 33.43
C ALA A 33 1.24 17.70 33.98
N LEU A 34 2.30 17.53 33.20
CA LEU A 34 3.68 17.84 33.60
C LEU A 34 4.21 18.98 32.72
N GLY A 35 3.99 20.20 33.20
CA GLY A 35 4.58 21.41 32.65
C GLY A 35 6.10 21.27 32.52
N ASN A 36 6.57 21.41 31.31
CA ASN A 36 7.94 21.79 30.96
C ASN A 36 9.07 20.85 31.39
N GLN A 37 9.37 19.83 30.54
CA GLN A 37 10.77 19.56 30.24
C GLN A 37 10.91 18.76 28.94
N SER A 38 11.83 19.19 28.14
CA SER A 38 12.32 18.71 26.84
C SER A 38 12.61 17.21 26.78
N THR A 39 12.41 16.63 25.58
CA THR A 39 12.96 15.34 25.14
C THR A 39 12.49 14.12 25.92
N THR A 40 11.22 13.95 26.08
CA THR A 40 10.72 12.69 26.63
C THR A 40 10.03 11.88 25.53
N GLY A 41 10.68 10.85 25.09
CA GLY A 41 9.98 9.76 24.43
C GLY A 41 8.87 9.25 25.36
N LEU A 42 7.75 8.76 24.81
CA LEU A 42 6.73 8.05 25.54
C LEU A 42 7.38 6.94 26.37
N ALA A 43 6.82 6.64 27.53
CA ALA A 43 7.26 5.47 28.29
C ALA A 43 7.15 4.21 27.42
N PRO A 44 8.04 3.24 27.60
CA PRO A 44 7.99 1.99 26.80
C PRO A 44 6.60 1.33 26.82
N SER A 45 5.86 1.40 27.91
CA SER A 45 4.50 0.89 28.03
C SER A 45 3.44 1.66 27.22
N GLU A 46 3.77 2.84 26.69
CA GLU A 46 2.88 3.71 25.90
C GLU A 46 3.20 3.63 24.38
N LYS A 47 4.31 2.99 24.02
CA LYS A 47 4.70 2.78 22.64
C LYS A 47 4.09 1.52 22.05
N VAL A 48 3.86 1.54 20.73
CA VAL A 48 3.41 0.38 19.97
C VAL A 48 4.59 -0.58 19.78
N ARG A 49 4.44 -1.83 20.22
CA ARG A 49 5.43 -2.91 19.99
C ARG A 49 5.26 -3.43 18.57
N LEU A 50 6.23 -3.11 17.72
CA LEU A 50 6.16 -3.31 16.28
C LEU A 50 7.02 -4.49 15.84
N ALA A 51 6.45 -5.45 15.10
CA ALA A 51 7.18 -6.42 14.32
C ALA A 51 7.27 -5.97 12.84
N ILE A 52 8.35 -6.35 12.15
CA ILE A 52 8.57 -6.00 10.74
C ILE A 52 8.85 -7.26 9.95
N ILE A 53 8.06 -7.49 8.90
CA ILE A 53 8.21 -8.59 7.95
C ILE A 53 8.58 -7.98 6.58
N GLY A 54 9.76 -8.35 6.07
CA GLY A 54 10.39 -7.68 4.93
C GLY A 54 11.20 -6.46 5.38
N VAL A 55 12.49 -6.64 5.64
CA VAL A 55 13.35 -5.62 6.26
C VAL A 55 14.30 -4.94 5.28
N GLY A 56 14.35 -5.40 4.03
CA GLY A 56 15.16 -4.81 2.97
C GLY A 56 14.53 -3.53 2.39
N ASN A 57 15.27 -2.79 1.60
CA ASN A 57 14.89 -1.63 0.80
C ASN A 57 13.71 -0.78 1.37
N GLN A 58 12.46 -1.03 0.93
CA GLN A 58 11.29 -0.27 1.37
C GLN A 58 10.99 -0.50 2.85
N GLY A 59 10.99 -1.75 3.33
CA GLY A 59 10.74 -2.05 4.74
C GLY A 59 11.72 -1.34 5.68
N ASN A 60 12.99 -1.15 5.27
CA ASN A 60 13.93 -0.36 6.04
C ASN A 60 13.61 1.15 6.05
N ARG A 61 13.11 1.70 4.93
CA ARG A 61 12.66 3.10 4.87
C ARG A 61 11.45 3.33 5.78
N ASP A 62 10.48 2.42 5.72
CA ASP A 62 9.28 2.45 6.53
C ASP A 62 9.61 2.33 8.02
N ARG A 63 10.50 1.38 8.36
CA ARG A 63 11.01 1.22 9.72
C ARG A 63 11.61 2.52 10.27
N LYS A 64 12.46 3.19 9.49
CA LYS A 64 13.05 4.48 9.89
C LYS A 64 11.98 5.54 10.10
N SER A 65 11.00 5.59 9.22
CA SER A 65 9.91 6.56 9.29
C SER A 65 8.98 6.31 10.49
N LEU A 66 8.69 5.03 10.81
CA LEU A 66 7.94 4.65 12.01
C LEU A 66 8.71 5.01 13.29
N LEU A 67 9.98 4.64 13.38
CA LEU A 67 10.85 4.94 14.52
C LEU A 67 11.03 6.45 14.74
N SER A 68 11.14 7.24 13.66
CA SER A 68 11.30 8.70 13.76
C SER A 68 10.12 9.41 14.40
N SER A 69 8.96 8.76 14.47
CA SER A 69 7.79 9.29 15.18
C SER A 69 7.93 9.23 16.71
N GLY A 70 8.81 8.37 17.23
CA GLY A 70 8.95 8.11 18.66
C GLY A 70 7.81 7.29 19.28
N LEU A 71 6.82 6.83 18.47
CA LEU A 71 5.58 6.20 18.94
C LEU A 71 5.65 4.67 19.00
N CYS A 72 6.74 4.03 18.55
CA CYS A 72 6.89 2.58 18.56
C CYS A 72 8.28 2.14 18.98
N ASP A 73 8.37 0.90 19.42
CA ASP A 73 9.61 0.15 19.59
C ASP A 73 9.56 -1.11 18.71
N VAL A 74 10.66 -1.42 18.01
CA VAL A 74 10.74 -2.62 17.18
C VAL A 74 11.15 -3.81 18.03
N VAL A 75 10.29 -4.82 18.12
CA VAL A 75 10.51 -6.02 18.96
C VAL A 75 10.94 -7.25 18.15
N ALA A 76 10.57 -7.31 16.86
CA ALA A 76 10.92 -8.42 15.98
C ALA A 76 11.17 -7.96 14.54
N LEU A 77 12.05 -8.69 13.87
CA LEU A 77 12.41 -8.52 12.46
C LEU A 77 12.33 -9.88 11.77
N CYS A 78 11.71 -9.94 10.60
CA CYS A 78 11.59 -11.16 9.82
C CYS A 78 11.90 -10.90 8.35
N ASP A 79 12.83 -11.66 7.77
CA ASP A 79 13.11 -11.65 6.34
C ASP A 79 13.68 -13.00 5.92
N ILE A 80 13.30 -13.48 4.76
CA ILE A 80 13.81 -14.76 4.20
C ILE A 80 15.30 -14.69 3.86
N ASP A 81 15.86 -13.48 3.78
CA ASP A 81 17.25 -13.18 3.48
C ASP A 81 17.82 -12.20 4.51
N MET A 82 17.84 -12.63 5.79
CA MET A 82 18.29 -11.79 6.91
C MET A 82 19.74 -11.30 6.79
N ASP A 83 20.60 -12.06 6.16
CA ASP A 83 22.00 -11.66 5.94
C ASP A 83 22.14 -10.65 4.79
N GLY A 84 21.12 -10.51 3.96
CA GLY A 84 21.10 -9.56 2.86
C GLY A 84 22.11 -9.86 1.76
N ALA A 85 22.51 -11.12 1.61
CA ALA A 85 23.52 -11.52 0.63
C ALA A 85 23.11 -11.18 -0.82
N HIS A 86 21.80 -11.08 -1.08
CA HIS A 86 21.23 -10.78 -2.41
C HIS A 86 20.36 -9.53 -2.41
N THR A 87 20.33 -8.73 -1.33
CA THR A 87 19.63 -7.44 -1.30
C THR A 87 20.54 -6.33 -1.82
N HIS A 88 19.98 -5.36 -2.54
CA HIS A 88 20.75 -4.16 -2.94
C HIS A 88 21.22 -3.33 -1.75
N GLU A 89 20.74 -3.62 -0.56
CA GLU A 89 21.02 -2.89 0.65
C GLU A 89 21.51 -3.79 1.78
N ALA A 90 22.40 -4.74 1.46
CA ALA A 90 23.05 -5.63 2.43
C ALA A 90 23.54 -4.90 3.70
N ARG A 91 24.04 -3.66 3.54
CA ARG A 91 24.41 -2.79 4.66
C ARG A 91 23.27 -2.50 5.66
N TYR A 92 21.99 -2.57 5.23
CA TYR A 92 20.86 -2.39 6.14
C TYR A 92 20.57 -3.65 6.93
N VAL A 93 20.75 -4.81 6.33
CA VAL A 93 20.61 -6.09 7.03
C VAL A 93 21.67 -6.23 8.11
N HIS A 94 22.92 -5.84 7.85
CA HIS A 94 23.95 -5.81 8.87
C HIS A 94 23.61 -4.92 10.07
N ARG A 95 22.84 -3.86 9.88
CA ARG A 95 22.31 -3.04 10.98
C ARG A 95 21.29 -3.77 11.83
N LEU A 96 20.47 -4.61 11.21
CA LEU A 96 19.45 -5.40 11.88
C LEU A 96 20.06 -6.51 12.74
N THR A 97 21.25 -6.98 12.38
CA THR A 97 22.00 -8.04 13.10
C THR A 97 23.02 -7.50 14.10
N ASN A 98 22.90 -6.23 14.53
CA ASN A 98 23.82 -5.55 15.47
C ASN A 98 25.27 -5.40 15.01
N LYS A 99 25.56 -5.60 13.73
CA LYS A 99 26.90 -5.28 13.20
C LYS A 99 26.95 -3.77 12.92
N PRO A 100 27.98 -3.05 13.38
CA PRO A 100 28.07 -1.62 13.14
C PRO A 100 28.12 -1.33 11.63
N PRO A 101 27.24 -0.45 11.13
CA PRO A 101 27.25 -0.09 9.73
C PRO A 101 28.50 0.74 9.41
N VAL A 102 29.16 0.39 8.34
CA VAL A 102 30.19 1.26 7.75
C VAL A 102 29.43 2.24 6.84
N MET A 103 29.29 3.48 7.29
CA MET A 103 28.74 4.55 6.47
C MET A 103 29.81 5.04 5.48
N LYS A 104 29.34 5.55 4.31
CA LYS A 104 30.25 6.04 3.26
C LYS A 104 31.23 7.12 3.75
N ASP A 105 30.89 7.84 4.80
CA ASP A 105 31.63 9.01 5.31
C ASP A 105 32.02 8.89 6.80
N GLY A 106 32.08 7.67 7.34
CA GLY A 106 32.52 7.45 8.73
C GLY A 106 31.50 7.85 9.81
N GLU A 107 30.31 8.33 9.46
CA GLU A 107 29.26 8.63 10.44
C GLU A 107 28.68 7.36 11.07
N LYS A 108 28.68 7.32 12.38
CA LYS A 108 27.97 6.28 13.15
C LYS A 108 26.50 6.61 13.23
N ILE A 109 25.65 5.65 12.88
CA ILE A 109 24.21 5.79 13.17
C ILE A 109 24.03 5.67 14.69
N PRO A 110 23.25 6.58 15.32
CA PRO A 110 22.92 6.47 16.72
C PRO A 110 22.33 5.10 17.05
N GLU A 111 22.75 4.51 18.15
CA GLU A 111 22.10 3.33 18.72
C GLU A 111 20.60 3.60 18.87
N GLN A 112 19.77 2.75 18.30
CA GLN A 112 18.33 2.86 18.36
C GLN A 112 17.73 1.62 19.02
N SER A 113 16.53 1.76 19.58
CA SER A 113 15.82 0.73 20.34
C SER A 113 15.65 -0.63 19.63
N HIS A 114 15.72 -0.66 18.29
CA HIS A 114 15.64 -1.88 17.49
C HIS A 114 16.83 -2.86 17.65
N ILE A 115 17.90 -2.46 18.32
CA ILE A 115 19.08 -3.32 18.56
C ILE A 115 18.70 -4.58 19.35
N GLN A 116 17.63 -4.55 20.13
CA GLN A 116 17.14 -5.70 20.90
C GLN A 116 16.08 -6.53 20.19
N ALA A 117 15.71 -6.20 18.94
CA ALA A 117 14.71 -6.94 18.18
C ALA A 117 15.21 -8.36 17.86
N ARG A 118 14.34 -9.35 18.05
CA ARG A 118 14.63 -10.74 17.67
C ARG A 118 14.53 -10.89 16.15
N ALA A 119 15.42 -11.68 15.56
CA ALA A 119 15.49 -11.93 14.13
C ALA A 119 14.89 -13.31 13.77
N TYR A 120 14.09 -13.33 12.71
CA TYR A 120 13.42 -14.53 12.20
C TYR A 120 13.56 -14.60 10.68
N THR A 121 13.51 -15.80 10.14
CA THR A 121 13.42 -16.05 8.69
C THR A 121 12.04 -16.53 8.27
N ASP A 122 11.17 -16.84 9.22
CA ASP A 122 9.80 -17.30 9.03
C ASP A 122 8.84 -16.51 9.94
N PHE A 123 7.89 -15.80 9.35
CA PHE A 123 6.94 -15.00 10.13
C PHE A 123 5.99 -15.86 10.98
N ARG A 124 5.73 -17.10 10.59
CA ARG A 124 4.90 -18.03 11.37
C ARG A 124 5.55 -18.31 12.71
N LYS A 125 6.85 -18.63 12.66
CA LYS A 125 7.63 -18.86 13.88
C LYS A 125 7.78 -17.61 14.74
N MET A 126 7.90 -16.44 14.09
CA MET A 126 7.91 -15.16 14.83
C MET A 126 6.62 -14.95 15.62
N PHE A 127 5.46 -15.25 15.04
CA PHE A 127 4.19 -15.16 15.75
C PHE A 127 4.01 -16.25 16.81
N ASP A 128 4.47 -17.49 16.54
CA ASP A 128 4.43 -18.56 17.54
C ASP A 128 5.20 -18.18 18.81
N ASP A 129 6.35 -17.53 18.64
CA ASP A 129 7.24 -17.18 19.75
C ASP A 129 6.88 -15.85 20.44
N LEU A 130 6.29 -14.88 19.74
CA LEU A 130 6.19 -13.48 20.17
C LEU A 130 4.80 -12.85 20.02
N ALA A 131 3.75 -13.60 19.69
CA ALA A 131 2.44 -12.97 19.45
C ALA A 131 2.00 -12.05 20.61
N ASP A 132 2.21 -12.44 21.86
CA ASP A 132 1.81 -11.65 23.02
C ASP A 132 2.65 -10.37 23.24
N ASP A 133 3.82 -10.30 22.60
CA ASP A 133 4.74 -9.16 22.68
C ASP A 133 4.60 -8.20 21.48
N ILE A 134 3.74 -8.49 20.51
CA ILE A 134 3.51 -7.70 19.31
C ILE A 134 2.14 -7.03 19.39
N ASP A 135 2.08 -5.71 19.18
CA ASP A 135 0.83 -4.94 19.05
C ASP A 135 0.48 -4.68 17.58
N ALA A 136 1.50 -4.43 16.76
CA ALA A 136 1.33 -4.09 15.36
C ALA A 136 2.43 -4.71 14.48
N VAL A 137 2.13 -4.85 13.19
CA VAL A 137 3.06 -5.42 12.20
C VAL A 137 3.17 -4.50 10.99
N LEU A 138 4.39 -4.24 10.55
CA LEU A 138 4.70 -3.72 9.22
C LEU A 138 5.01 -4.90 8.29
N ILE A 139 4.33 -4.96 7.14
CA ILE A 139 4.58 -5.96 6.09
C ILE A 139 5.04 -5.22 4.83
N ALA A 140 6.27 -5.46 4.41
CA ALA A 140 6.92 -4.80 3.27
C ALA A 140 7.71 -5.81 2.42
N THR A 141 7.15 -6.98 2.24
CA THR A 141 7.63 -8.09 1.42
C THR A 141 7.31 -7.87 -0.07
N PRO A 142 7.63 -8.79 -1.00
CA PRO A 142 7.10 -8.75 -2.35
C PRO A 142 5.57 -8.84 -2.41
N ASP A 143 4.95 -8.28 -3.47
CA ASP A 143 3.49 -8.13 -3.59
C ASP A 143 2.72 -9.44 -3.36
N HIS A 144 3.22 -10.58 -3.86
CA HIS A 144 2.59 -11.89 -3.73
C HIS A 144 2.55 -12.44 -2.29
N SER A 145 3.43 -11.97 -1.42
CA SER A 145 3.58 -12.46 -0.05
C SER A 145 2.99 -11.53 1.02
N HIS A 146 2.25 -10.49 0.63
CA HIS A 146 1.54 -9.61 1.57
C HIS A 146 0.40 -10.36 2.28
N PHE A 147 -0.32 -11.24 1.56
CA PHE A 147 -1.60 -11.79 1.98
C PHE A 147 -1.51 -12.66 3.22
N ALA A 148 -0.70 -13.72 3.22
CA ALA A 148 -0.70 -14.71 4.31
C ALA A 148 -0.22 -14.11 5.64
N ALA A 149 0.84 -13.32 5.60
CA ALA A 149 1.35 -12.63 6.79
C ALA A 149 0.31 -11.65 7.37
N THR A 150 -0.42 -10.94 6.50
CA THR A 150 -1.48 -10.01 6.91
C THR A 150 -2.67 -10.74 7.52
N MET A 151 -3.13 -11.83 6.90
CA MET A 151 -4.21 -12.64 7.41
C MET A 151 -3.88 -13.20 8.81
N LEU A 152 -2.68 -13.77 8.96
CA LEU A 152 -2.23 -14.31 10.26
C LEU A 152 -2.16 -13.21 11.32
N ALA A 153 -1.53 -12.07 11.02
CA ALA A 153 -1.42 -10.96 11.95
C ALA A 153 -2.80 -10.47 12.43
N MET A 154 -3.75 -10.25 11.51
CA MET A 154 -5.11 -9.81 11.85
C MET A 154 -5.89 -10.87 12.64
N SER A 155 -5.73 -12.16 12.31
CA SER A 155 -6.38 -13.26 13.07
C SER A 155 -5.89 -13.36 14.52
N LEU A 156 -4.64 -12.97 14.76
CA LEU A 156 -4.03 -12.84 16.08
C LEU A 156 -4.35 -11.50 16.78
N GLY A 157 -5.23 -10.68 16.20
CA GLY A 157 -5.64 -9.38 16.75
C GLY A 157 -4.57 -8.29 16.66
N LYS A 158 -3.59 -8.41 15.74
CA LYS A 158 -2.54 -7.41 15.57
C LYS A 158 -2.96 -6.34 14.58
N HIS A 159 -2.61 -5.07 14.85
CA HIS A 159 -2.74 -3.98 13.90
C HIS A 159 -1.77 -4.17 12.74
N VAL A 160 -2.14 -3.75 11.52
CA VAL A 160 -1.29 -4.01 10.33
C VAL A 160 -1.11 -2.79 9.46
N PHE A 161 0.15 -2.54 9.12
CA PHE A 161 0.54 -1.66 8.02
C PHE A 161 1.13 -2.54 6.92
N VAL A 162 0.54 -2.53 5.74
CA VAL A 162 0.99 -3.34 4.60
C VAL A 162 1.41 -2.44 3.46
N GLU A 163 2.59 -2.63 2.89
CA GLU A 163 3.01 -1.90 1.70
C GLU A 163 2.07 -2.17 0.52
N LYS A 164 2.04 -1.24 -0.40
CA LYS A 164 1.21 -1.29 -1.61
C LYS A 164 1.86 -2.18 -2.70
N PRO A 165 1.04 -2.84 -3.52
CA PRO A 165 -0.42 -2.98 -3.42
C PRO A 165 -0.82 -3.88 -2.24
N LEU A 166 -2.04 -3.76 -1.75
CA LEU A 166 -2.49 -4.48 -0.55
C LEU A 166 -2.29 -6.01 -0.65
N ALA A 167 -2.61 -6.58 -1.81
CA ALA A 167 -2.40 -7.98 -2.14
C ALA A 167 -2.24 -8.17 -3.65
N HIS A 168 -1.90 -9.37 -4.08
CA HIS A 168 -1.59 -9.67 -5.47
C HIS A 168 -2.83 -10.07 -6.29
N THR A 169 -3.90 -10.59 -5.67
CA THR A 169 -5.11 -11.03 -6.37
C THR A 169 -6.36 -10.31 -5.87
N PHE A 170 -7.40 -10.29 -6.71
CA PHE A 170 -8.68 -9.67 -6.39
C PHE A 170 -9.31 -10.27 -5.12
N ALA A 171 -9.38 -11.59 -5.05
CA ALA A 171 -10.01 -12.29 -3.93
C ALA A 171 -9.19 -12.22 -2.63
N GLN A 172 -7.87 -12.10 -2.72
CA GLN A 172 -7.05 -11.82 -1.53
C GLN A 172 -7.42 -10.47 -0.91
N CYS A 173 -7.63 -9.43 -1.73
CA CYS A 173 -8.11 -8.13 -1.23
C CYS A 173 -9.48 -8.25 -0.53
N GLU A 174 -10.41 -9.03 -1.09
CA GLU A 174 -11.72 -9.29 -0.45
C GLU A 174 -11.55 -9.89 0.93
N ARG A 175 -10.78 -10.98 1.04
CA ARG A 175 -10.54 -11.67 2.31
C ARG A 175 -9.89 -10.76 3.35
N LEU A 176 -8.95 -9.93 2.94
CA LEU A 176 -8.30 -8.95 3.82
C LEU A 176 -9.28 -7.89 4.32
N MET A 177 -10.14 -7.36 3.45
CA MET A 177 -11.17 -6.40 3.84
C MET A 177 -12.19 -7.03 4.81
N ASP A 178 -12.62 -8.26 4.53
CA ASP A 178 -13.57 -8.99 5.36
C ASP A 178 -13.00 -9.29 6.76
N LEU A 179 -11.75 -9.77 6.82
CA LEU A 179 -11.11 -10.03 8.10
C LEU A 179 -10.84 -8.73 8.88
N ALA A 180 -10.42 -7.67 8.22
CA ALA A 180 -10.23 -6.37 8.85
C ALA A 180 -11.54 -5.86 9.49
N ALA A 181 -12.67 -6.00 8.78
CA ALA A 181 -13.99 -5.61 9.29
C ALA A 181 -14.43 -6.45 10.51
N ARG A 182 -14.15 -7.76 10.49
CA ARG A 182 -14.52 -8.68 11.58
C ARG A 182 -13.61 -8.56 12.81
N SER A 183 -12.32 -8.39 12.61
CA SER A 183 -11.33 -8.33 13.70
C SER A 183 -11.31 -7.00 14.44
N GLY A 184 -11.74 -5.91 13.78
CA GLY A 184 -11.73 -4.56 14.36
C GLY A 184 -10.32 -4.00 14.61
N VAL A 185 -9.27 -4.63 14.07
CA VAL A 185 -7.90 -4.13 14.17
C VAL A 185 -7.69 -2.91 13.25
N VAL A 186 -6.76 -2.06 13.61
CA VAL A 186 -6.33 -0.95 12.74
C VAL A 186 -5.57 -1.51 11.56
N THR A 187 -5.96 -1.10 10.36
CA THR A 187 -5.30 -1.48 9.11
C THR A 187 -4.92 -0.23 8.33
N GLN A 188 -3.77 -0.26 7.65
CA GLN A 188 -3.33 0.81 6.76
C GLN A 188 -2.47 0.27 5.63
N MET A 189 -2.75 0.69 4.39
CA MET A 189 -1.89 0.40 3.25
C MET A 189 -0.80 1.47 3.10
N GLY A 190 0.38 1.09 2.64
CA GLY A 190 1.56 1.92 2.48
C GLY A 190 1.57 2.84 1.25
N ASN A 191 0.44 3.44 0.89
CA ASN A 191 0.36 4.50 -0.12
C ASN A 191 0.54 5.87 0.55
N GLN A 192 1.75 6.20 0.95
CA GLN A 192 2.10 7.32 1.85
C GLN A 192 1.55 8.68 1.38
N GLY A 193 1.42 8.88 0.08
CA GLY A 193 0.81 10.07 -0.52
C GLY A 193 -0.62 10.36 -0.05
N HIS A 194 -1.32 9.32 0.41
CA HIS A 194 -2.67 9.42 0.97
C HIS A 194 -2.73 10.19 2.31
N SER A 195 -1.60 10.57 2.86
CA SER A 195 -1.47 11.50 3.99
C SER A 195 -0.80 12.82 3.60
N GLY A 196 -0.57 13.03 2.32
CA GLY A 196 0.01 14.27 1.78
C GLY A 196 -1.01 15.40 1.58
N PRO A 197 -0.55 16.58 1.18
CA PRO A 197 -1.40 17.74 1.00
C PRO A 197 -2.57 17.52 0.03
N ASN A 198 -2.40 16.68 -1.00
CA ASN A 198 -3.47 16.38 -1.96
C ASN A 198 -4.68 15.70 -1.31
N TYR A 199 -4.48 14.85 -0.29
CA TYR A 199 -5.57 14.23 0.44
C TYR A 199 -6.51 15.28 1.07
N PHE A 200 -5.93 16.22 1.81
CA PHE A 200 -6.70 17.26 2.50
C PHE A 200 -7.28 18.27 1.52
N GLN A 201 -6.55 18.61 0.47
CA GLN A 201 -7.02 19.46 -0.61
C GLN A 201 -8.23 18.83 -1.32
N PHE A 202 -8.09 17.58 -1.74
CA PHE A 202 -9.13 16.89 -2.49
C PHE A 202 -10.40 16.81 -1.66
N LYS A 203 -10.29 16.43 -0.37
CA LYS A 203 -11.41 16.43 0.56
C LYS A 203 -12.08 17.81 0.63
N ALA A 204 -11.32 18.85 0.97
CA ALA A 204 -11.86 20.21 1.12
C ALA A 204 -12.48 20.74 -0.18
N TRP A 205 -11.86 20.48 -1.32
CA TRP A 205 -12.36 20.94 -2.62
C TRP A 205 -13.56 20.17 -3.11
N SER A 206 -13.69 18.88 -2.79
CA SER A 206 -14.91 18.10 -3.09
C SER A 206 -16.06 18.55 -2.21
N GLU A 207 -15.84 18.72 -0.91
CA GLU A 207 -16.87 19.21 0.03
C GLU A 207 -17.39 20.61 -0.32
N ALA A 208 -16.53 21.46 -0.90
CA ALA A 208 -16.90 22.80 -1.36
C ALA A 208 -17.43 22.83 -2.80
N GLY A 209 -17.58 21.69 -3.48
CA GLY A 209 -18.07 21.61 -4.85
C GLY A 209 -17.13 22.19 -5.91
N ILE A 210 -15.82 22.31 -5.62
CA ILE A 210 -14.80 22.68 -6.60
C ILE A 210 -14.43 21.47 -7.46
N ILE A 211 -14.19 20.30 -6.84
CA ILE A 211 -14.00 19.03 -7.53
C ILE A 211 -15.35 18.33 -7.55
N LYS A 212 -16.06 18.45 -8.66
CA LYS A 212 -17.36 17.83 -8.90
C LYS A 212 -17.52 17.47 -10.37
N ASP A 213 -18.48 16.64 -10.69
CA ASP A 213 -18.85 16.28 -12.07
C ASP A 213 -17.64 15.78 -12.90
N ILE A 214 -16.71 15.08 -12.25
CA ILE A 214 -15.54 14.51 -12.94
C ILE A 214 -16.01 13.32 -13.77
N THR A 215 -15.86 13.44 -15.09
CA THR A 215 -16.26 12.42 -16.06
C THR A 215 -15.08 11.70 -16.70
N ARG A 216 -13.88 12.28 -16.62
CA ARG A 216 -12.66 11.71 -17.19
C ARG A 216 -11.45 12.01 -16.32
N ILE A 217 -10.60 11.01 -16.19
CA ILE A 217 -9.28 11.09 -15.52
C ILE A 217 -8.25 10.47 -16.45
N THR A 218 -7.13 11.14 -16.65
CA THR A 218 -5.92 10.55 -17.21
C THR A 218 -4.86 10.46 -16.13
N ALA A 219 -4.11 9.38 -16.10
CA ALA A 219 -3.03 9.18 -15.13
C ALA A 219 -1.86 8.45 -15.80
N HIS A 220 -0.64 8.80 -15.44
CA HIS A 220 0.52 8.28 -16.15
C HIS A 220 1.77 8.09 -15.29
N MET A 221 2.57 7.09 -15.67
CA MET A 221 3.91 6.84 -15.19
C MET A 221 4.85 6.68 -16.38
N ASN A 222 5.24 7.79 -16.98
CA ASN A 222 6.01 7.88 -18.21
C ASN A 222 7.53 7.85 -18.01
N ILE A 223 8.00 7.54 -16.79
CA ILE A 223 9.42 7.36 -16.50
C ILE A 223 9.74 5.87 -16.57
N LYS A 224 10.91 5.52 -17.10
CA LYS A 224 11.41 4.13 -17.10
C LYS A 224 11.51 3.60 -15.65
N ARG A 225 10.52 2.83 -15.25
CA ARG A 225 10.38 2.27 -13.91
C ARG A 225 10.02 0.79 -13.99
N ARG A 226 10.60 -0.01 -13.09
CA ARG A 226 10.24 -1.43 -12.88
C ARG A 226 10.34 -2.31 -14.13
N TRP A 227 10.80 -1.76 -15.23
CA TRP A 227 11.05 -2.46 -16.46
C TRP A 227 12.56 -2.59 -16.70
N HIS A 228 13.04 -3.79 -16.82
CA HIS A 228 14.48 -4.06 -16.83
C HIS A 228 15.05 -4.33 -18.23
N GLY A 229 14.27 -4.15 -19.28
CA GLY A 229 14.68 -4.30 -20.66
C GLY A 229 14.89 -5.76 -21.14
N TRP A 230 14.94 -6.71 -20.20
CA TRP A 230 15.08 -8.14 -20.53
C TRP A 230 13.73 -8.86 -20.64
N GLY A 231 12.65 -8.24 -20.16
CA GLY A 231 11.35 -8.90 -20.00
C GLY A 231 10.74 -9.37 -21.31
N ALA A 232 10.74 -8.54 -22.38
CA ALA A 232 10.19 -8.91 -23.68
C ALA A 232 10.86 -10.16 -24.28
N SER A 233 12.13 -10.42 -23.97
CA SER A 233 12.91 -11.57 -24.46
C SER A 233 12.94 -12.77 -23.51
N ALA A 234 12.39 -12.67 -22.30
CA ALA A 234 12.37 -13.76 -21.35
C ALA A 234 11.53 -14.93 -21.90
N SER A 235 12.13 -16.10 -22.05
CA SER A 235 11.48 -17.32 -22.56
C SER A 235 11.18 -18.34 -21.48
N SER A 236 11.74 -18.17 -20.28
CA SER A 236 11.53 -19.04 -19.13
C SER A 236 11.93 -18.30 -17.84
N TYR A 237 11.59 -18.86 -16.70
CA TYR A 237 12.17 -18.43 -15.44
C TYR A 237 13.64 -18.83 -15.38
N PRO A 238 14.56 -17.89 -15.12
CA PRO A 238 15.97 -18.18 -15.03
C PRO A 238 16.27 -18.99 -13.76
N SER A 239 17.38 -19.72 -13.78
CA SER A 239 17.87 -20.50 -12.63
C SER A 239 19.31 -20.12 -12.35
N GLU A 240 19.60 -19.74 -11.11
CA GLU A 240 20.90 -19.33 -10.65
C GLU A 240 21.23 -20.00 -9.31
N PRO A 241 22.51 -20.16 -8.93
CA PRO A 241 22.87 -20.66 -7.63
C PRO A 241 22.29 -19.79 -6.51
N ILE A 242 21.80 -20.41 -5.45
CA ILE A 242 21.24 -19.73 -4.28
C ILE A 242 22.21 -19.88 -3.09
N SER A 243 22.28 -18.87 -2.24
CA SER A 243 23.00 -18.93 -0.98
C SER A 243 22.19 -19.68 0.07
N ASP A 244 22.86 -20.49 0.91
CA ASP A 244 22.22 -21.37 1.91
C ASP A 244 21.43 -20.61 2.99
N ASN A 245 21.70 -19.30 3.15
CA ASN A 245 21.01 -18.45 4.12
C ASN A 245 19.65 -17.94 3.63
N ILE A 246 19.29 -18.11 2.35
CA ILE A 246 18.03 -17.65 1.77
C ILE A 246 16.98 -18.75 1.87
N GLN A 247 15.85 -18.43 2.52
CA GLN A 247 14.73 -19.34 2.67
C GLN A 247 13.80 -19.30 1.45
N TRP A 248 14.25 -19.87 0.33
CA TRP A 248 13.63 -19.69 -0.98
C TRP A 248 12.24 -20.33 -1.08
N GLU A 249 11.97 -21.42 -0.39
CA GLU A 249 10.63 -22.00 -0.33
C GLU A 249 9.62 -21.04 0.29
N GLN A 250 10.01 -20.35 1.35
CA GLN A 250 9.17 -19.35 2.02
C GLN A 250 8.97 -18.09 1.17
N TRP A 251 9.93 -17.78 0.27
CA TRP A 251 9.79 -16.66 -0.64
C TRP A 251 8.59 -16.81 -1.58
N HIS A 252 8.24 -18.05 -1.99
CA HIS A 252 7.07 -18.29 -2.84
C HIS A 252 5.75 -18.02 -2.13
N ASP A 253 5.70 -18.15 -0.81
CA ASP A 253 4.51 -17.91 0.01
C ASP A 253 3.30 -18.65 -0.58
N VAL A 254 2.20 -17.95 -0.89
CA VAL A 254 0.95 -18.54 -1.43
C VAL A 254 1.00 -18.88 -2.92
N VAL A 255 2.05 -18.56 -3.64
CA VAL A 255 2.16 -18.84 -5.08
C VAL A 255 2.34 -20.32 -5.33
N ALA A 256 1.40 -20.92 -6.06
CA ALA A 256 1.31 -22.38 -6.22
C ALA A 256 2.49 -23.00 -6.99
N THR A 257 3.18 -22.23 -7.81
CA THR A 257 4.23 -22.72 -8.70
C THR A 257 5.61 -22.54 -8.07
N ASP A 258 6.42 -23.59 -8.03
CA ASP A 258 7.83 -23.50 -7.68
C ASP A 258 8.63 -22.91 -8.83
N ARG A 259 9.44 -21.90 -8.52
CA ARG A 259 10.37 -21.27 -9.45
C ARG A 259 11.80 -21.34 -8.90
N PRO A 260 12.79 -21.62 -9.74
CA PRO A 260 14.17 -21.60 -9.27
C PRO A 260 14.58 -20.19 -8.83
N PHE A 261 15.57 -20.11 -7.96
CA PHE A 261 16.14 -18.83 -7.55
C PHE A 261 16.79 -18.12 -8.74
N SER A 262 16.64 -16.81 -8.78
CA SER A 262 17.36 -15.94 -9.71
C SER A 262 17.40 -14.50 -9.22
N ASN A 263 18.50 -13.80 -9.53
CA ASN A 263 18.62 -12.35 -9.37
C ASN A 263 17.61 -11.54 -10.24
N LYS A 264 16.93 -12.20 -11.18
CA LYS A 264 15.78 -11.63 -11.90
C LYS A 264 14.44 -11.81 -11.14
N LEU A 265 14.47 -12.39 -9.96
CA LEU A 265 13.35 -12.47 -9.02
C LEU A 265 13.67 -11.70 -7.75
N HIS A 266 14.60 -12.18 -6.94
CA HIS A 266 15.02 -11.57 -5.68
C HIS A 266 16.34 -10.79 -5.88
N PRO A 267 16.50 -9.57 -5.32
CA PRO A 267 15.60 -8.96 -4.33
C PRO A 267 14.51 -8.03 -4.89
N GLN A 268 14.53 -7.61 -6.13
CA GLN A 268 13.65 -6.53 -6.58
C GLN A 268 12.95 -6.75 -7.91
N GLN A 269 13.47 -7.62 -8.77
CA GLN A 269 12.99 -7.75 -10.13
C GLN A 269 11.72 -8.62 -10.25
N TRP A 270 11.27 -9.22 -9.17
CA TRP A 270 10.01 -9.95 -9.06
C TRP A 270 8.80 -9.13 -9.54
N ARG A 271 8.86 -7.78 -9.47
CA ARG A 271 7.78 -6.90 -9.91
C ARG A 271 7.43 -7.06 -11.39
N SER A 272 8.38 -7.48 -12.22
CA SER A 272 8.16 -7.65 -13.65
C SER A 272 7.37 -8.91 -14.00
N TRP A 273 7.32 -9.90 -13.12
CA TRP A 273 6.72 -11.20 -13.38
C TRP A 273 5.27 -11.26 -12.95
N TYR A 274 4.38 -11.78 -13.81
CA TYR A 274 2.96 -11.89 -13.52
C TYR A 274 2.62 -12.67 -12.25
N GLU A 275 3.42 -13.70 -11.92
CA GLU A 275 3.18 -14.55 -10.75
C GLU A 275 3.52 -13.87 -9.42
N PHE A 276 4.40 -12.88 -9.40
CA PHE A 276 4.99 -12.36 -8.17
C PHE A 276 4.76 -10.87 -7.95
N GLY A 277 4.55 -10.11 -9.01
CA GLY A 277 4.45 -8.67 -8.95
C GLY A 277 3.29 -8.08 -9.72
N SER A 278 3.14 -6.79 -9.60
CA SER A 278 2.03 -6.01 -10.13
C SER A 278 2.45 -5.07 -11.28
N GLY A 279 3.66 -5.24 -11.81
CA GLY A 279 4.19 -4.39 -12.86
C GLY A 279 4.29 -2.91 -12.47
N CYS A 280 4.36 -2.05 -13.47
CA CYS A 280 4.38 -0.60 -13.26
C CYS A 280 3.03 -0.08 -12.76
N PHE A 281 1.94 -0.62 -13.27
CA PHE A 281 0.59 -0.20 -12.90
C PHE A 281 0.31 -0.42 -11.41
N GLY A 282 0.46 -1.64 -10.90
CA GLY A 282 0.21 -1.93 -9.49
C GLY A 282 1.21 -1.26 -8.54
N ASP A 283 2.45 -1.01 -8.99
CA ASP A 283 3.44 -0.29 -8.19
C ASP A 283 3.13 1.21 -8.06
N TRP A 284 2.60 1.88 -9.12
CA TRP A 284 2.49 3.34 -9.16
C TRP A 284 1.08 3.91 -9.14
N ALA A 285 0.08 3.20 -9.64
CA ALA A 285 -1.29 3.69 -9.62
C ALA A 285 -1.79 4.00 -8.19
N PRO A 286 -1.44 3.23 -7.14
CA PRO A 286 -1.78 3.57 -5.76
C PRO A 286 -1.22 4.91 -5.27
N HIS A 287 -0.15 5.43 -5.88
CA HIS A 287 0.45 6.72 -5.55
C HIS A 287 -0.11 7.88 -6.37
N ILE A 288 -0.86 7.59 -7.44
CA ILE A 288 -1.35 8.61 -8.37
C ILE A 288 -2.88 8.70 -8.31
N LEU A 289 -3.59 7.55 -8.30
CA LEU A 289 -5.04 7.48 -8.38
C LEU A 289 -5.76 7.39 -7.02
N ASP A 290 -5.05 7.20 -5.91
CA ASP A 290 -5.61 6.92 -4.60
C ASP A 290 -6.67 7.94 -4.14
N THR A 291 -6.36 9.23 -4.21
CA THR A 291 -7.27 10.31 -3.82
C THR A 291 -8.46 10.44 -4.76
N CYS A 292 -8.24 10.25 -6.06
CA CYS A 292 -9.33 10.22 -7.05
C CYS A 292 -10.28 9.07 -6.77
N HIS A 293 -9.75 7.86 -6.59
CA HIS A 293 -10.56 6.68 -6.34
C HIS A 293 -11.42 6.83 -5.07
N ARG A 294 -10.81 7.32 -3.99
CA ARG A 294 -11.50 7.50 -2.71
C ARG A 294 -12.58 8.59 -2.77
N PHE A 295 -12.20 9.82 -3.10
CA PHE A 295 -13.08 10.98 -2.94
C PHE A 295 -14.13 11.10 -4.04
N LEU A 296 -13.88 10.55 -5.23
CA LEU A 296 -14.89 10.40 -6.28
C LEU A 296 -15.70 9.10 -6.13
N GLN A 297 -15.42 8.30 -5.11
CA GLN A 297 -16.12 7.04 -4.79
C GLN A 297 -16.21 6.12 -6.02
N LEU A 298 -15.09 5.95 -6.76
CA LEU A 298 -15.12 5.25 -8.04
C LEU A 298 -15.59 3.80 -7.91
N GLY A 299 -15.20 3.12 -6.82
CA GLY A 299 -15.54 1.72 -6.60
C GLY A 299 -14.89 0.79 -7.63
N LEU A 300 -15.62 -0.21 -8.11
CA LEU A 300 -15.13 -1.15 -9.13
C LEU A 300 -15.62 -0.72 -10.52
N PRO A 301 -14.80 -0.85 -11.58
CA PRO A 301 -15.21 -0.58 -12.96
C PRO A 301 -16.16 -1.69 -13.46
N GLU A 302 -16.94 -1.41 -14.46
CA GLU A 302 -17.75 -2.42 -15.17
C GLU A 302 -17.06 -2.97 -16.42
N ARG A 303 -16.08 -2.21 -16.95
CA ARG A 303 -15.34 -2.58 -18.16
C ARG A 303 -13.92 -2.06 -18.07
N ILE A 304 -12.97 -2.87 -18.54
CA ILE A 304 -11.56 -2.50 -18.67
C ILE A 304 -11.13 -2.78 -20.11
N VAL A 305 -10.57 -1.79 -20.78
CA VAL A 305 -10.15 -1.88 -22.17
C VAL A 305 -8.66 -1.62 -22.31
N THR A 306 -7.94 -2.57 -22.84
CA THR A 306 -6.55 -2.37 -23.24
C THR A 306 -6.52 -1.64 -24.57
N LEU A 307 -6.08 -0.40 -24.57
CA LEU A 307 -6.01 0.45 -25.76
C LEU A 307 -4.70 0.21 -26.53
N ASP A 308 -3.60 0.01 -25.80
CA ASP A 308 -2.29 -0.28 -26.38
C ASP A 308 -1.40 -1.10 -25.44
N ARG A 309 -0.47 -1.87 -26.00
CA ARG A 309 0.61 -2.59 -25.30
C ARG A 309 1.85 -2.66 -26.16
N GLY A 310 2.98 -2.17 -25.66
CA GLY A 310 4.29 -2.30 -26.27
C GLY A 310 5.19 -3.30 -25.58
N GLY A 311 6.09 -3.98 -26.29
CA GLY A 311 7.07 -4.91 -25.72
C GLY A 311 6.44 -6.12 -25.01
N ILE A 312 5.42 -6.71 -25.60
CA ILE A 312 4.72 -7.88 -25.06
C ILE A 312 5.66 -9.08 -25.02
N ASN A 313 5.70 -9.77 -23.87
CA ASN A 313 6.42 -11.04 -23.74
C ASN A 313 5.64 -12.17 -24.44
N PRO A 314 6.24 -12.87 -25.44
CA PRO A 314 5.53 -13.90 -26.20
C PRO A 314 5.25 -15.18 -25.40
N TYR A 315 5.86 -15.35 -24.25
CA TYR A 315 5.70 -16.52 -23.37
C TYR A 315 4.77 -16.25 -22.18
N ASP A 316 4.11 -15.09 -22.13
CA ASP A 316 3.17 -14.70 -21.07
C ASP A 316 3.76 -14.76 -19.66
N LEU A 317 5.02 -14.36 -19.48
CA LEU A 317 5.73 -14.44 -18.22
C LEU A 317 5.76 -13.10 -17.46
N VAL A 318 5.93 -12.00 -18.18
CA VAL A 318 6.19 -10.67 -17.64
C VAL A 318 5.29 -9.59 -18.25
N TYR A 319 5.10 -8.52 -17.50
CA TYR A 319 4.32 -7.36 -17.93
C TYR A 319 4.91 -6.69 -19.20
N PRO A 320 4.07 -6.09 -20.05
CA PRO A 320 4.53 -5.36 -21.24
C PRO A 320 5.39 -4.15 -20.87
N GLU A 321 6.22 -3.67 -21.79
CA GLU A 321 7.09 -2.49 -21.59
C GLU A 321 6.31 -1.20 -21.47
N SER A 322 5.19 -1.12 -22.15
CA SER A 322 4.25 0.00 -22.04
C SER A 322 2.83 -0.51 -22.17
N SER A 323 1.90 0.22 -21.57
CA SER A 323 0.48 -0.06 -21.73
C SER A 323 -0.37 1.18 -21.58
N THR A 324 -1.51 1.18 -22.29
CA THR A 324 -2.58 2.15 -22.11
C THR A 324 -3.86 1.39 -21.83
N ILE A 325 -4.44 1.61 -20.64
CA ILE A 325 -5.61 0.89 -20.16
C ILE A 325 -6.69 1.89 -19.75
N ARG A 326 -7.91 1.67 -20.23
CA ARG A 326 -9.08 2.45 -19.85
C ARG A 326 -9.99 1.63 -18.93
N PHE A 327 -10.47 2.28 -17.87
CA PHE A 327 -11.46 1.76 -16.94
C PHE A 327 -12.73 2.59 -17.04
N ASP A 328 -13.87 1.95 -17.27
CA ASP A 328 -15.16 2.59 -17.32
C ASP A 328 -15.88 2.34 -15.97
N PHE A 329 -16.05 3.41 -15.19
CA PHE A 329 -16.77 3.39 -13.93
C PHE A 329 -18.20 3.93 -14.15
N PRO A 330 -19.26 3.22 -13.74
CA PRO A 330 -20.61 3.68 -13.91
C PRO A 330 -20.93 4.89 -13.01
N ALA A 331 -22.05 5.53 -13.24
CA ALA A 331 -22.58 6.55 -12.34
C ALA A 331 -22.83 5.97 -10.94
N ARG A 332 -22.51 6.74 -9.90
CA ARG A 332 -22.57 6.34 -8.48
C ARG A 332 -23.62 7.16 -7.71
N GLY A 333 -24.40 7.97 -8.40
CA GLY A 333 -25.43 8.83 -7.86
C GLY A 333 -25.59 10.09 -8.70
N PRO A 334 -26.54 10.99 -8.33
CA PRO A 334 -26.81 12.22 -9.08
C PRO A 334 -25.57 13.13 -9.23
N ASP A 335 -24.76 13.23 -8.19
CA ASP A 335 -23.62 14.13 -8.11
C ASP A 335 -22.27 13.44 -8.47
N LEU A 336 -22.32 12.15 -8.80
CA LEU A 336 -21.15 11.33 -9.15
C LEU A 336 -21.38 10.63 -10.48
N PRO A 337 -21.19 11.32 -11.61
CA PRO A 337 -21.44 10.79 -12.95
C PRO A 337 -20.56 9.59 -13.27
N ALA A 338 -20.86 8.88 -14.36
CA ALA A 338 -19.96 7.90 -14.94
C ALA A 338 -18.61 8.55 -15.21
N CYS A 339 -17.52 7.80 -14.96
CA CYS A 339 -16.17 8.33 -15.07
C CYS A 339 -15.27 7.34 -15.83
N GLU A 340 -14.61 7.84 -16.85
CA GLU A 340 -13.57 7.14 -17.57
C GLU A 340 -12.21 7.45 -16.92
N VAL A 341 -11.44 6.41 -16.58
CA VAL A 341 -10.06 6.55 -16.09
C VAL A 341 -9.13 5.86 -17.07
N THR A 342 -8.20 6.61 -17.66
CA THR A 342 -7.18 6.04 -18.56
C THR A 342 -5.81 6.13 -17.91
N TRP A 343 -5.17 4.98 -17.77
CA TRP A 343 -3.81 4.83 -17.29
C TRP A 343 -2.84 4.65 -18.45
N TYR A 344 -1.71 5.34 -18.36
CA TYR A 344 -0.59 5.24 -19.29
C TYR A 344 0.66 4.85 -18.51
N ASP A 345 1.39 3.83 -18.97
CA ASP A 345 2.71 3.53 -18.44
C ASP A 345 3.71 3.16 -19.55
N GLY A 346 4.98 3.28 -19.21
CA GLY A 346 6.08 3.06 -20.14
C GLY A 346 6.73 4.36 -20.59
N LEU A 347 7.97 4.23 -21.07
CA LEU A 347 8.74 5.39 -21.51
C LEU A 347 8.06 6.09 -22.70
N ASN A 348 7.85 7.40 -22.57
CA ASN A 348 7.19 8.25 -23.56
C ASN A 348 5.72 7.88 -23.88
N ASN A 349 5.09 7.08 -23.03
CA ASN A 349 3.66 6.79 -23.10
C ASN A 349 2.91 7.68 -22.10
N GLU A 350 2.31 8.75 -22.61
CA GLU A 350 1.65 9.77 -21.78
C GLU A 350 0.41 10.32 -22.50
N PRO A 351 -0.60 10.82 -21.77
CA PRO A 351 -1.78 11.40 -22.37
C PRO A 351 -1.44 12.71 -23.07
N THR A 352 -2.19 13.05 -24.13
CA THR A 352 -2.11 14.35 -24.78
C THR A 352 -3.01 15.34 -24.06
N LEU A 353 -2.46 16.49 -23.66
CA LEU A 353 -3.23 17.58 -23.08
C LEU A 353 -3.74 18.51 -24.19
N ALA A 354 -5.02 18.91 -24.11
CA ALA A 354 -5.58 19.84 -25.07
C ALA A 354 -4.86 21.21 -24.99
N ALA A 355 -4.64 21.86 -26.13
CA ALA A 355 -3.94 23.16 -26.21
C ALA A 355 -4.57 24.25 -25.33
N SER A 356 -5.89 24.18 -25.07
CA SER A 356 -6.61 25.09 -24.17
C SER A 356 -6.14 25.00 -22.69
N TYR A 357 -5.47 23.94 -22.32
CA TYR A 357 -4.95 23.70 -20.96
C TYR A 357 -3.44 23.92 -20.85
N THR A 358 -2.76 24.20 -21.96
CA THR A 358 -1.32 24.46 -22.00
C THR A 358 -1.04 25.95 -21.98
N LYS A 359 0.18 26.34 -21.62
CA LYS A 359 0.66 27.71 -21.74
C LYS A 359 1.32 27.92 -23.11
N ASP A 360 0.84 28.88 -23.87
CA ASP A 360 1.37 29.20 -25.19
C ASP A 360 1.42 28.01 -26.17
N GLY A 361 0.44 27.06 -26.05
CA GLY A 361 0.40 25.86 -26.84
C GLY A 361 1.49 24.84 -26.50
N LYS A 362 2.24 25.03 -25.43
CA LYS A 362 3.28 24.13 -24.94
C LYS A 362 2.75 23.27 -23.82
N ASP A 363 3.04 21.98 -23.89
CA ASP A 363 2.68 21.02 -22.86
C ASP A 363 3.63 21.15 -21.66
N GLU A 364 3.22 21.91 -20.64
CA GLU A 364 4.04 22.11 -19.44
C GLU A 364 3.95 20.94 -18.45
N LEU A 365 3.13 19.91 -18.74
CA LEU A 365 2.57 19.10 -17.66
C LEU A 365 2.99 17.66 -17.63
N LEU A 366 3.34 17.08 -18.76
CA LEU A 366 3.44 15.64 -18.90
C LEU A 366 4.87 15.09 -18.73
N LYS A 367 5.82 15.95 -18.34
CA LYS A 367 7.21 15.53 -18.11
C LYS A 367 7.45 14.71 -16.85
N SER A 368 6.49 14.71 -15.94
CA SER A 368 6.57 14.00 -14.65
C SER A 368 5.34 13.15 -14.46
N PRO A 369 5.45 12.01 -13.78
CA PRO A 369 4.30 11.18 -13.44
C PRO A 369 3.22 11.97 -12.74
N GLY A 370 1.95 11.72 -13.11
CA GLY A 370 0.84 12.50 -12.56
C GLY A 370 -0.52 12.08 -13.06
N LYS A 371 -1.47 13.00 -12.87
CA LYS A 371 -2.87 12.83 -13.23
C LYS A 371 -3.52 14.13 -13.66
N GLU A 372 -4.48 14.05 -14.54
CA GLU A 372 -5.39 15.11 -14.94
C GLU A 372 -6.84 14.69 -14.71
N LEU A 373 -7.65 15.60 -14.17
CA LEU A 373 -9.09 15.39 -13.95
C LEU A 373 -9.87 16.40 -14.77
N TYR A 374 -10.96 15.96 -15.39
CA TYR A 374 -11.79 16.79 -16.25
C TYR A 374 -13.24 16.76 -15.80
N SER A 375 -13.79 17.93 -15.53
CA SER A 375 -15.19 18.16 -15.34
C SER A 375 -15.74 19.01 -16.50
N LYS A 376 -17.04 19.33 -16.45
CA LYS A 376 -17.65 20.22 -17.44
C LYS A 376 -17.00 21.62 -17.45
N ASP A 377 -16.70 22.16 -16.28
CA ASP A 377 -16.31 23.57 -16.10
C ASP A 377 -14.83 23.76 -15.75
N LEU A 378 -14.21 22.74 -15.17
CA LEU A 378 -12.85 22.81 -14.66
C LEU A 378 -12.02 21.59 -15.08
N ALA A 379 -10.74 21.83 -15.24
CA ALA A 379 -9.76 20.77 -15.32
C ALA A 379 -8.67 20.97 -14.26
N PHE A 380 -8.11 19.86 -13.82
CA PHE A 380 -7.11 19.83 -12.75
C PHE A 380 -5.92 19.00 -13.19
N LYS A 381 -4.73 19.34 -12.73
CA LYS A 381 -3.53 18.51 -12.84
C LYS A 381 -2.93 18.30 -11.46
N GLY A 382 -2.33 17.14 -11.25
CA GLY A 382 -1.60 16.83 -10.02
C GLY A 382 -0.47 15.84 -10.28
N GLY A 383 0.49 15.81 -9.36
CA GLY A 383 1.57 14.85 -9.41
C GLY A 383 1.23 13.56 -8.66
N HIS A 384 2.28 12.80 -8.40
CA HIS A 384 2.25 11.59 -7.59
C HIS A 384 2.50 11.89 -6.10
N HIS A 385 2.42 10.86 -5.24
CA HIS A 385 2.77 10.92 -3.80
C HIS A 385 2.15 12.10 -3.04
N GLY A 386 0.89 12.42 -3.31
CA GLY A 386 0.16 13.43 -2.55
C GLY A 386 0.48 14.87 -2.90
N GLN A 387 1.09 15.14 -4.05
CA GLN A 387 1.25 16.49 -4.56
C GLN A 387 -0.12 17.14 -4.86
N PRO A 388 -0.33 18.40 -4.46
CA PRO A 388 -1.60 19.09 -4.64
C PRO A 388 -2.01 19.21 -6.11
N LEU A 389 -3.33 19.26 -6.33
CA LEU A 389 -3.91 19.59 -7.62
C LEU A 389 -3.77 21.09 -7.92
N GLN A 390 -3.62 21.41 -9.18
CA GLN A 390 -3.69 22.75 -9.74
C GLN A 390 -4.86 22.83 -10.72
N ILE A 391 -5.64 23.90 -10.66
CA ILE A 391 -6.65 24.19 -11.70
C ILE A 391 -5.91 24.64 -12.95
N ILE A 392 -6.31 24.14 -14.10
CA ILE A 392 -5.76 24.50 -15.41
C ILE A 392 -6.86 25.02 -16.33
N PRO A 393 -6.56 26.00 -17.21
CA PRO A 393 -5.30 26.73 -17.34
C PRO A 393 -5.02 27.64 -16.13
N ARG A 394 -3.79 28.10 -15.97
CA ARG A 394 -3.36 28.95 -14.83
C ARG A 394 -4.22 30.21 -14.66
N ALA A 395 -4.69 30.81 -15.74
CA ALA A 395 -5.58 31.99 -15.68
C ALA A 395 -6.83 31.68 -14.84
N LYS A 396 -7.47 30.52 -15.07
CA LYS A 396 -8.65 30.09 -14.33
C LYS A 396 -8.37 29.91 -12.83
N PHE A 397 -7.18 29.36 -12.50
CA PHE A 397 -6.74 29.27 -11.09
C PHE A 397 -6.60 30.66 -10.44
N LEU A 398 -6.00 31.63 -11.15
CA LEU A 398 -5.81 32.98 -10.62
C LEU A 398 -7.14 33.68 -10.34
N ASP A 399 -8.12 33.52 -11.21
CA ASP A 399 -9.48 34.06 -11.03
C ASP A 399 -10.18 33.48 -9.81
N MET A 400 -9.99 32.21 -9.55
CA MET A 400 -10.64 31.49 -8.45
C MET A 400 -9.88 31.54 -7.13
N ARG A 401 -8.60 31.91 -7.13
CA ARG A 401 -7.67 31.74 -6.01
C ARG A 401 -8.20 32.28 -4.67
N ALA A 402 -8.89 33.41 -4.68
CA ALA A 402 -9.42 34.04 -3.47
C ALA A 402 -10.57 33.25 -2.83
N SER A 403 -11.33 32.49 -3.62
CA SER A 403 -12.47 31.70 -3.19
C SER A 403 -12.16 30.23 -2.90
N LEU A 404 -10.94 29.76 -3.19
CA LEU A 404 -10.61 28.36 -2.98
C LEU A 404 -10.50 28.04 -1.48
N PRO A 405 -11.09 26.92 -1.04
CA PRO A 405 -11.01 26.46 0.36
C PRO A 405 -9.57 26.25 0.81
N ARG A 406 -9.28 26.67 2.02
CA ARG A 406 -8.01 26.34 2.67
C ARG A 406 -8.06 24.89 3.19
N PHE A 407 -6.93 24.25 3.24
CA PHE A 407 -6.77 22.91 3.78
C PHE A 407 -5.49 22.82 4.63
N PRO A 408 -5.43 21.88 5.60
CA PRO A 408 -4.26 21.73 6.47
C PRO A 408 -2.97 21.49 5.69
N GLN A 409 -1.90 22.20 6.07
CA GLN A 409 -0.57 22.07 5.46
C GLN A 409 0.36 21.15 6.28
N LYS A 410 0.07 20.98 7.56
CA LYS A 410 0.83 20.13 8.48
C LYS A 410 -0.10 19.11 9.10
N ASN A 411 0.29 17.85 9.03
CA ASN A 411 -0.47 16.71 9.55
C ASN A 411 0.51 15.66 10.05
N SER A 412 0.03 14.69 10.82
CA SER A 412 0.80 13.48 11.11
C SER A 412 1.24 12.82 9.80
N SER A 413 2.46 12.34 9.74
CA SER A 413 2.92 11.55 8.59
C SER A 413 2.06 10.29 8.44
N HIS A 414 2.12 9.63 7.29
CA HIS A 414 1.38 8.41 7.07
C HIS A 414 1.73 7.31 8.09
N TYR A 415 2.99 7.24 8.46
CA TYR A 415 3.50 6.31 9.47
C TYR A 415 3.07 6.68 10.89
N ALA A 416 3.18 7.96 11.27
CA ALA A 416 2.70 8.44 12.56
C ALA A 416 1.17 8.28 12.69
N ASN A 417 0.40 8.53 11.61
CA ASN A 417 -1.04 8.30 11.58
C ASN A 417 -1.41 6.85 11.90
N PHE A 418 -0.68 5.86 11.34
CA PHE A 418 -0.91 4.46 11.67
C PHE A 418 -0.71 4.18 13.16
N LEU A 419 0.41 4.63 13.73
CA LEU A 419 0.72 4.40 15.14
C LEU A 419 -0.24 5.14 16.08
N LEU A 420 -0.64 6.37 15.74
CA LEU A 420 -1.67 7.12 16.47
C LEU A 420 -3.03 6.44 16.37
N ALA A 421 -3.36 5.86 15.23
CA ALA A 421 -4.57 5.07 15.08
C ALA A 421 -4.55 3.79 15.93
N CYS A 422 -3.42 3.08 16.02
CA CYS A 422 -3.25 1.93 16.91
C CYS A 422 -3.48 2.31 18.39
N LYS A 423 -3.19 3.53 18.76
CA LYS A 423 -3.43 4.09 20.11
C LYS A 423 -4.85 4.63 20.28
N GLY A 424 -5.66 4.70 19.22
CA GLY A 424 -7.01 5.29 19.23
C GLY A 424 -7.03 6.82 19.22
N GLU A 425 -5.93 7.47 18.89
CA GLU A 425 -5.78 8.94 18.87
C GLU A 425 -6.14 9.55 17.50
N GLU A 426 -5.99 8.80 16.42
CA GLU A 426 -6.41 9.18 15.07
C GLU A 426 -7.16 8.03 14.38
N SER A 427 -7.83 8.32 13.26
CA SER A 427 -8.35 7.29 12.36
C SER A 427 -7.32 7.02 11.26
N PRO A 428 -7.15 5.75 10.83
CA PRO A 428 -6.24 5.42 9.73
C PRO A 428 -6.72 6.07 8.43
N ARG A 429 -5.80 6.66 7.66
CA ARG A 429 -6.17 7.39 6.43
C ARG A 429 -6.35 6.48 5.24
N SER A 430 -5.68 5.34 5.21
CA SER A 430 -5.81 4.35 4.14
C SER A 430 -6.14 2.96 4.69
N PRO A 431 -7.29 2.80 5.40
CA PRO A 431 -7.70 1.50 5.91
C PRO A 431 -8.00 0.54 4.75
N PHE A 432 -8.02 -0.77 5.01
CA PHE A 432 -8.27 -1.77 3.98
C PHE A 432 -9.64 -1.61 3.30
N SER A 433 -10.64 -1.08 3.98
CA SER A 433 -11.94 -0.73 3.39
C SER A 433 -11.85 0.32 2.27
N VAL A 434 -10.78 1.12 2.23
CA VAL A 434 -10.50 2.10 1.17
C VAL A 434 -9.48 1.54 0.18
N SER A 435 -8.35 1.06 0.67
CA SER A 435 -7.23 0.63 -0.15
C SER A 435 -7.44 -0.73 -0.82
N GLY A 436 -8.29 -1.58 -0.25
CA GLY A 436 -8.61 -2.89 -0.82
C GLY A 436 -9.33 -2.75 -2.16
N THR A 437 -10.38 -1.94 -2.24
CA THR A 437 -11.09 -1.70 -3.51
C THR A 437 -10.19 -1.02 -4.55
N LEU A 438 -9.33 -0.08 -4.14
CA LEU A 438 -8.33 0.48 -5.04
C LEU A 438 -7.40 -0.61 -5.59
N THR A 439 -6.91 -1.51 -4.73
CA THR A 439 -6.05 -2.62 -5.15
C THR A 439 -6.80 -3.60 -6.07
N GLN A 440 -8.09 -3.84 -5.84
CA GLN A 440 -8.91 -4.65 -6.75
C GLN A 440 -9.00 -4.04 -8.17
N VAL A 441 -9.11 -2.72 -8.29
CA VAL A 441 -9.02 -2.04 -9.60
C VAL A 441 -7.64 -2.29 -10.22
N MET A 442 -6.56 -2.26 -9.41
CA MET A 442 -5.22 -2.58 -9.92
C MET A 442 -5.15 -4.02 -10.42
N THR A 443 -5.69 -5.00 -9.69
CA THR A 443 -5.67 -6.40 -10.14
C THR A 443 -6.43 -6.61 -11.45
N LEU A 444 -7.57 -5.96 -11.63
CA LEU A 444 -8.30 -5.98 -12.91
C LEU A 444 -7.49 -5.37 -14.06
N GLY A 445 -6.78 -4.27 -13.81
CA GLY A 445 -5.89 -3.64 -14.80
C GLY A 445 -4.70 -4.52 -15.15
N MET A 446 -4.11 -5.21 -14.19
CA MET A 446 -3.03 -6.18 -14.43
C MET A 446 -3.49 -7.33 -15.34
N LEU A 447 -4.72 -7.83 -15.16
CA LEU A 447 -5.30 -8.82 -16.05
C LEU A 447 -5.53 -8.24 -17.48
N ALA A 448 -5.96 -6.98 -17.56
CA ALA A 448 -6.09 -6.32 -18.87
C ALA A 448 -4.72 -6.15 -19.56
N GLN A 449 -3.66 -5.80 -18.82
CA GLN A 449 -2.29 -5.76 -19.38
C GLN A 449 -1.84 -7.12 -19.88
N ARG A 450 -2.17 -8.20 -19.18
CA ARG A 450 -1.78 -9.55 -19.54
C ARG A 450 -2.55 -10.06 -20.75
N PHE A 451 -3.88 -10.04 -20.72
CA PHE A 451 -4.71 -10.65 -21.75
C PHE A 451 -4.97 -9.75 -22.94
N GLY A 452 -4.95 -8.43 -22.78
CA GLY A 452 -5.34 -7.48 -23.81
C GLY A 452 -6.84 -7.48 -24.10
N GLY A 453 -7.23 -6.69 -25.10
CA GLY A 453 -8.63 -6.58 -25.50
C GLY A 453 -9.51 -5.91 -24.48
N GLN A 454 -10.73 -6.41 -24.30
CA GLN A 454 -11.72 -5.88 -23.39
C GLN A 454 -12.11 -6.91 -22.33
N ILE A 455 -12.18 -6.49 -21.09
CA ILE A 455 -12.67 -7.25 -19.93
C ILE A 455 -14.00 -6.67 -19.51
N GLU A 456 -15.05 -7.50 -19.49
CA GLU A 456 -16.35 -7.19 -18.92
C GLU A 456 -16.40 -7.71 -17.50
N PHE A 457 -16.63 -6.83 -16.52
CA PHE A 457 -16.61 -7.16 -15.10
C PHE A 457 -18.00 -7.00 -14.46
N ASP A 458 -18.58 -8.11 -14.02
CA ASP A 458 -19.79 -8.12 -13.21
C ASP A 458 -19.44 -7.70 -11.78
N ARG A 459 -19.75 -6.45 -11.45
CA ARG A 459 -19.43 -5.83 -10.17
C ARG A 459 -20.20 -6.45 -8.99
N HIS A 460 -21.38 -6.99 -9.25
CA HIS A 460 -22.22 -7.59 -8.22
C HIS A 460 -21.70 -8.98 -7.83
N ASN A 461 -21.45 -9.80 -8.83
CA ASN A 461 -20.94 -11.17 -8.63
C ASN A 461 -19.40 -11.23 -8.61
N LYS A 462 -18.72 -10.11 -8.78
CA LYS A 462 -17.25 -9.95 -8.72
C LYS A 462 -16.53 -10.95 -9.63
N ARG A 463 -16.95 -11.02 -10.89
CA ARG A 463 -16.41 -11.96 -11.88
C ARG A 463 -16.21 -11.32 -13.26
N ILE A 464 -15.24 -11.81 -13.98
CA ILE A 464 -15.04 -11.51 -15.40
C ILE A 464 -15.94 -12.43 -16.20
N THR A 465 -16.78 -11.86 -17.09
CA THR A 465 -17.83 -12.61 -17.79
C THR A 465 -17.44 -13.06 -19.18
N ASN A 466 -16.52 -12.36 -19.83
CA ASN A 466 -16.15 -12.58 -21.22
C ASN A 466 -14.76 -13.22 -21.42
N ASN A 467 -14.00 -13.47 -20.35
CA ASN A 467 -12.69 -14.12 -20.42
C ASN A 467 -12.53 -15.11 -19.23
N PRO A 468 -12.80 -16.42 -19.45
CA PRO A 468 -12.68 -17.43 -18.38
C PRO A 468 -11.27 -17.58 -17.83
N ALA A 469 -10.22 -17.43 -18.65
CA ALA A 469 -8.84 -17.53 -18.19
C ALA A 469 -8.46 -16.38 -17.26
N ALA A 470 -8.87 -15.16 -17.59
CA ALA A 470 -8.69 -14.02 -16.71
C ALA A 470 -9.53 -14.16 -15.42
N ASN A 471 -10.76 -14.73 -15.53
CA ASN A 471 -11.63 -14.90 -14.37
C ASN A 471 -11.04 -15.87 -13.33
N VAL A 472 -10.37 -16.93 -13.73
CA VAL A 472 -9.70 -17.87 -12.80
C VAL A 472 -8.60 -17.15 -12.00
N LEU A 473 -7.93 -16.17 -12.59
CA LEU A 473 -6.86 -15.43 -11.93
C LEU A 473 -7.34 -14.37 -10.92
N LEU A 474 -8.64 -14.13 -10.81
CA LEU A 474 -9.18 -13.35 -9.70
C LEU A 474 -8.99 -14.05 -8.34
N ASP A 475 -9.06 -15.40 -8.33
CA ASP A 475 -8.89 -16.24 -7.15
C ASP A 475 -8.13 -17.53 -7.49
N PRO A 476 -6.84 -17.46 -7.81
CA PRO A 476 -6.06 -18.67 -8.12
C PRO A 476 -5.91 -19.55 -6.87
N ALA A 477 -5.83 -20.85 -7.11
CA ALA A 477 -5.63 -21.81 -6.01
C ALA A 477 -4.30 -21.52 -5.28
N PRO A 478 -4.29 -21.52 -3.97
CA PRO A 478 -3.08 -21.29 -3.19
C PRO A 478 -2.08 -22.46 -3.29
N ARG A 479 -0.83 -22.19 -2.95
CA ARG A 479 0.20 -23.21 -2.74
C ARG A 479 -0.25 -24.24 -1.70
N LYS A 480 0.05 -25.51 -1.96
CA LYS A 480 -0.21 -26.58 -1.01
C LYS A 480 0.44 -26.30 0.35
N GLY A 481 -0.36 -26.40 1.41
CA GLY A 481 0.05 -26.08 2.78
C GLY A 481 -0.20 -24.63 3.21
N TRP A 482 -0.68 -23.78 2.30
CA TRP A 482 -1.03 -22.37 2.59
C TRP A 482 -2.55 -22.10 2.56
N GLU A 483 -3.37 -23.14 2.35
CA GLU A 483 -4.83 -23.02 2.22
C GLU A 483 -5.51 -22.53 3.50
N SER A 484 -4.89 -22.74 4.65
CA SER A 484 -5.43 -22.29 5.95
C SER A 484 -5.57 -20.77 6.04
N TYR A 485 -4.65 -20.01 5.43
CA TYR A 485 -4.70 -18.55 5.44
C TYR A 485 -5.89 -17.98 4.66
N TYR A 486 -6.43 -18.75 3.72
CA TYR A 486 -7.64 -18.37 2.94
C TYR A 486 -8.94 -18.64 3.70
N LYS A 487 -8.87 -19.26 4.89
CA LYS A 487 -10.02 -19.65 5.73
C LYS A 487 -10.08 -18.87 7.06
N LEU A 488 -9.05 -18.03 7.34
CA LEU A 488 -9.05 -17.15 8.50
C LEU A 488 -10.05 -16.00 8.31
#